data_79a225f6f8fad886858410433f5c064b
#
_entry.id   79a225f6f8fad886858410433f5c064b
#
_cell.length_a   1.000
_cell.length_b   1.000
_cell.length_c   1.000
_cell.angle_alpha   90.00
_cell.angle_beta   90.00
_cell.angle_gamma   90.00
#
_symmetry.space_group_name_H-M   'P 1'
#
loop_
_entity.id
_entity.type
_entity.pdbx_description
1 polymer ?
#
loop_
_entity_poly.entity_id
_entity_poly.type
_entity_poly.pdbx_seq_one_letter_code
_entity_poly.pdbx_strand_id
1 'polypeptide(L)'
;GEIRDIETAEIAVQASLTGHLVLSALHTNTAIGAVTRLQDMGVEPFLLSSSLLGVMAQRLIRLLCMDCREAYAPSSLECELLNLTDTSDPVLYRAVGCSSCNETGYRGRTGIYELIEIDETLREMIHDGASEQAMLAQARKNYQGIDADGRRRIIAGETCIEEVLR
;
A
#
# COMPACT_ATOMS: atom_id res chain seq x y z
N GLY A 1 3.11 12.04 -14.32
CA GLY A 1 2.19 13.02 -13.75
C GLY A 1 1.11 12.33 -12.93
N GLU A 2 0.09 13.08 -12.54
CA GLU A 2 -1.07 12.59 -11.81
C GLU A 2 -2.30 12.66 -12.72
N ILE A 3 -3.17 11.66 -12.66
CA ILE A 3 -4.46 11.63 -13.37
C ILE A 3 -5.53 12.20 -12.43
N ARG A 4 -6.16 13.31 -12.82
CA ARG A 4 -7.22 13.98 -12.05
C ARG A 4 -8.56 14.06 -12.78
N ASP A 5 -8.55 13.89 -14.09
CA ASP A 5 -9.68 14.06 -14.99
C ASP A 5 -9.66 13.01 -16.10
N ILE A 6 -10.79 12.89 -16.79
CA ILE A 6 -10.99 11.93 -17.87
C ILE A 6 -10.04 12.18 -19.04
N GLU A 7 -9.77 13.43 -19.41
CA GLU A 7 -8.91 13.76 -20.55
C GLU A 7 -7.48 13.24 -20.35
N THR A 8 -6.93 13.45 -19.15
CA THR A 8 -5.60 12.91 -18.77
C THR A 8 -5.61 11.38 -18.74
N ALA A 9 -6.70 10.77 -18.24
CA ALA A 9 -6.85 9.31 -18.20
C ALA A 9 -6.89 8.71 -19.61
N GLU A 10 -7.66 9.30 -20.53
CA GLU A 10 -7.76 8.85 -21.93
C GLU A 10 -6.41 8.94 -22.65
N ILE A 11 -5.67 10.04 -22.46
CA ILE A 11 -4.32 10.19 -23.04
C ILE A 11 -3.39 9.09 -22.52
N ALA A 12 -3.43 8.80 -21.23
CA ALA A 12 -2.61 7.77 -20.61
C ALA A 12 -2.93 6.37 -21.17
N VAL A 13 -4.22 6.05 -21.28
CA VAL A 13 -4.69 4.79 -21.87
C VAL A 13 -4.30 4.66 -23.32
N GLN A 14 -4.51 5.68 -24.14
CA GLN A 14 -4.15 5.68 -25.55
C GLN A 14 -2.63 5.49 -25.76
N ALA A 15 -1.83 6.17 -24.95
CA ALA A 15 -0.38 5.99 -24.97
C ALA A 15 0.01 4.55 -24.63
N SER A 16 -0.63 3.95 -23.62
CA SER A 16 -0.41 2.55 -23.22
C SER A 16 -0.76 1.57 -24.36
N LEU A 17 -1.91 1.75 -25.01
CA LEU A 17 -2.36 0.90 -26.12
C LEU A 17 -1.44 0.99 -27.34
N THR A 18 -0.69 2.08 -27.50
CA THR A 18 0.32 2.24 -28.57
C THR A 18 1.70 1.72 -28.16
N GLY A 19 1.82 1.01 -27.02
CA GLY A 19 3.04 0.33 -26.60
C GLY A 19 3.95 1.14 -25.66
N HIS A 20 3.50 2.28 -25.16
CA HIS A 20 4.26 3.05 -24.17
C HIS A 20 4.00 2.51 -22.75
N LEU A 21 5.06 2.40 -21.94
CA LEU A 21 4.92 2.21 -20.50
C LEU A 21 4.54 3.56 -19.87
N VAL A 22 3.32 3.64 -19.34
CA VAL A 22 2.80 4.83 -18.70
C VAL A 22 2.80 4.64 -17.17
N LEU A 23 3.46 5.52 -16.45
CA LEU A 23 3.45 5.58 -14.99
C LEU A 23 2.73 6.85 -14.54
N SER A 24 1.69 6.70 -13.74
CA SER A 24 0.92 7.82 -13.21
C SER A 24 0.47 7.57 -11.78
N ALA A 25 0.00 8.61 -11.11
CA ALA A 25 -0.53 8.55 -9.75
C ALA A 25 -2.01 8.94 -9.74
N LEU A 26 -2.74 8.37 -8.78
CA LEU A 26 -4.12 8.70 -8.45
C LEU A 26 -4.25 8.84 -6.93
N HIS A 27 -5.20 9.64 -6.47
CA HIS A 27 -5.57 9.72 -5.06
C HIS A 27 -6.66 8.70 -4.75
N THR A 28 -6.25 7.55 -4.19
CA THR A 28 -7.14 6.47 -3.76
C THR A 28 -6.66 5.89 -2.43
N ASN A 29 -7.55 5.26 -1.68
CA ASN A 29 -7.23 4.65 -0.39
C ASN A 29 -6.62 3.25 -0.52
N THR A 30 -6.88 2.56 -1.62
CA THR A 30 -6.43 1.18 -1.90
C THR A 30 -5.81 1.09 -3.29
N ALA A 31 -4.98 0.09 -3.53
CA ALA A 31 -4.43 -0.14 -4.86
C ALA A 31 -5.54 -0.45 -5.89
N ILE A 32 -6.47 -1.35 -5.56
CA ILE A 32 -7.62 -1.68 -6.44
C ILE A 32 -8.55 -0.47 -6.62
N GLY A 33 -8.68 0.42 -5.63
CA GLY A 33 -9.45 1.64 -5.75
C GLY A 33 -9.01 2.55 -6.91
N ALA A 34 -7.76 2.41 -7.39
CA ALA A 34 -7.30 3.10 -8.59
C ALA A 34 -8.08 2.66 -9.85
N VAL A 35 -8.43 1.38 -9.95
CA VAL A 35 -9.24 0.85 -11.06
C VAL A 35 -10.63 1.46 -11.03
N THR A 36 -11.31 1.39 -9.88
CA THR A 36 -12.65 1.97 -9.68
C THR A 36 -12.63 3.47 -9.95
N ARG A 37 -11.60 4.17 -9.48
CA ARG A 37 -11.47 5.61 -9.71
C ARG A 37 -11.37 5.98 -11.19
N LEU A 38 -10.63 5.20 -11.99
CA LEU A 38 -10.56 5.40 -13.44
C LEU A 38 -11.90 5.12 -14.13
N GLN A 39 -12.63 4.08 -13.70
CA GLN A 39 -13.99 3.79 -14.18
C GLN A 39 -14.96 4.94 -13.84
N ASP A 40 -14.91 5.45 -12.60
CA ASP A 40 -15.74 6.58 -12.15
C ASP A 40 -15.46 7.88 -12.93
N MET A 41 -14.23 8.06 -13.40
CA MET A 41 -13.86 9.16 -14.30
C MET A 41 -14.43 9.00 -15.71
N GLY A 42 -14.92 7.82 -16.07
CA GLY A 42 -15.53 7.52 -17.37
C GLY A 42 -14.64 6.70 -18.31
N VAL A 43 -13.52 6.16 -17.84
CA VAL A 43 -12.71 5.26 -18.67
C VAL A 43 -13.41 3.91 -18.81
N GLU A 44 -13.63 3.49 -20.05
CA GLU A 44 -14.34 2.25 -20.36
C GLU A 44 -13.60 1.01 -19.80
N PRO A 45 -14.31 0.05 -19.17
CA PRO A 45 -13.73 -1.14 -18.57
C PRO A 45 -12.82 -1.95 -19.51
N PHE A 46 -13.19 -2.09 -20.77
CA PHE A 46 -12.42 -2.84 -21.75
C PHE A 46 -11.07 -2.19 -22.07
N LEU A 47 -10.98 -0.85 -21.98
CA LEU A 47 -9.71 -0.12 -22.14
C LEU A 47 -8.81 -0.33 -20.95
N LEU A 48 -9.37 -0.27 -19.73
CA LEU A 48 -8.61 -0.53 -18.50
C LEU A 48 -8.08 -1.96 -18.45
N SER A 49 -8.93 -2.94 -18.74
CA SER A 49 -8.52 -4.34 -18.76
C SER A 49 -7.40 -4.63 -19.74
N SER A 50 -7.34 -3.89 -20.84
CA SER A 50 -6.32 -4.05 -21.88
C SER A 50 -5.03 -3.26 -21.62
N SER A 51 -5.08 -2.18 -20.81
CA SER A 51 -3.96 -1.25 -20.63
C SER A 51 -3.28 -1.35 -19.28
N LEU A 52 -4.00 -1.72 -18.21
CA LEU A 52 -3.42 -1.82 -16.86
C LEU A 52 -2.53 -3.07 -16.72
N LEU A 53 -1.31 -2.84 -16.24
CA LEU A 53 -0.35 -3.90 -15.90
C LEU A 53 -0.32 -4.17 -14.41
N GLY A 54 -0.50 -3.15 -13.60
CA GLY A 54 -0.48 -3.25 -12.16
C GLY A 54 -0.89 -1.95 -11.48
N VAL A 55 -1.24 -2.07 -10.22
CA VAL A 55 -1.59 -0.94 -9.34
C VAL A 55 -0.81 -1.04 -8.04
N MET A 56 -0.33 0.09 -7.56
CA MET A 56 0.46 0.15 -6.34
C MET A 56 -0.13 1.19 -5.39
N ALA A 57 -0.38 0.79 -4.14
CA ALA A 57 -0.64 1.73 -3.06
C ALA A 57 0.65 1.99 -2.27
N GLN A 58 0.79 3.22 -1.80
CA GLN A 58 1.92 3.66 -1.00
C GLN A 58 1.44 4.54 0.15
N ARG A 59 2.02 4.35 1.34
CA ARG A 59 1.86 5.25 2.47
C ARG A 59 3.22 5.53 3.09
N LEU A 60 3.52 6.80 3.38
CA LEU A 60 4.73 7.18 4.10
C LEU A 60 4.53 6.99 5.60
N ILE A 61 5.49 6.33 6.24
CA ILE A 61 5.59 6.16 7.68
C ILE A 61 6.90 6.75 8.19
N ARG A 62 6.90 7.23 9.44
CA ARG A 62 8.11 7.72 10.11
C ARG A 62 8.98 6.55 10.58
N LEU A 63 10.27 6.71 10.47
CA LEU A 63 11.25 5.77 11.03
C LEU A 63 11.56 6.14 12.48
N LEU A 64 11.67 5.14 13.34
CA LEU A 64 12.12 5.34 14.72
C LEU A 64 13.55 5.89 14.74
N CYS A 65 13.79 6.80 15.67
CA CYS A 65 15.14 7.29 15.93
C CYS A 65 15.99 6.17 16.56
N MET A 66 17.05 5.76 15.90
CA MET A 66 17.91 4.68 16.33
C MET A 66 18.62 4.98 17.66
N ASP A 67 18.82 6.28 17.99
CA ASP A 67 19.54 6.72 19.18
C ASP A 67 18.68 6.63 20.44
N CYS A 68 17.32 6.64 20.31
CA CYS A 68 16.42 6.70 21.47
C CYS A 68 15.23 5.74 21.43
N ARG A 69 15.10 4.92 20.39
CA ARG A 69 14.03 3.91 20.38
C ARG A 69 14.25 2.95 21.54
N GLU A 70 13.17 2.59 22.22
CA GLU A 70 13.19 1.69 23.36
C GLU A 70 12.57 0.35 23.00
N ALA A 71 13.28 -0.73 23.31
CA ALA A 71 12.80 -2.09 23.13
C ALA A 71 11.82 -2.46 24.24
N TYR A 72 10.74 -3.16 23.90
CA TYR A 72 9.76 -3.67 24.87
C TYR A 72 9.19 -5.01 24.44
N ALA A 73 8.71 -5.78 25.42
CA ALA A 73 7.97 -7.01 25.16
C ALA A 73 6.52 -6.66 24.80
N PRO A 74 6.02 -7.06 23.61
CA PRO A 74 4.66 -6.75 23.21
C PRO A 74 3.62 -7.45 24.08
N SER A 75 2.46 -6.82 24.21
CA SER A 75 1.28 -7.42 24.83
C SER A 75 0.70 -8.53 23.94
N SER A 76 -0.15 -9.39 24.51
CA SER A 76 -0.83 -10.46 23.76
C SER A 76 -1.63 -9.90 22.57
N LEU A 77 -2.27 -8.73 22.73
CA LEU A 77 -3.00 -8.07 21.65
C LEU A 77 -2.08 -7.61 20.52
N GLU A 78 -0.94 -7.03 20.83
CA GLU A 78 0.05 -6.62 19.83
C GLU A 78 0.64 -7.82 19.09
N CYS A 79 0.91 -8.92 19.79
CA CYS A 79 1.32 -10.18 19.18
C CYS A 79 0.27 -10.71 18.20
N GLU A 80 -1.00 -10.67 18.57
CA GLU A 80 -2.10 -11.08 17.69
C GLU A 80 -2.21 -10.19 16.45
N LEU A 81 -2.17 -8.87 16.61
CA LEU A 81 -2.21 -7.88 15.52
C LEU A 81 -1.06 -8.06 14.52
N LEU A 82 0.10 -8.46 15.00
CA LEU A 82 1.29 -8.66 14.17
C LEU A 82 1.49 -10.12 13.72
N ASN A 83 0.59 -11.03 14.10
CA ASN A 83 0.70 -12.47 13.84
C ASN A 83 2.02 -13.08 14.38
N LEU A 84 2.42 -12.70 15.60
CA LEU A 84 3.64 -13.16 16.27
C LEU A 84 3.41 -14.37 17.18
N THR A 85 2.41 -15.19 16.91
CA THR A 85 1.97 -16.30 17.77
C THR A 85 3.00 -17.40 17.95
N ASP A 86 3.93 -17.56 17.00
CA ASP A 86 4.95 -18.61 16.98
C ASP A 86 6.36 -18.12 17.37
N THR A 87 6.49 -16.87 17.81
CA THR A 87 7.79 -16.28 18.13
C THR A 87 8.02 -16.34 19.64
N SER A 88 9.07 -17.04 20.08
CA SER A 88 9.52 -16.99 21.47
C SER A 88 10.17 -15.62 21.72
N ASP A 89 9.73 -14.92 22.76
CA ASP A 89 10.24 -13.62 23.21
C ASP A 89 10.33 -12.53 22.11
N PRO A 90 9.20 -12.17 21.46
CA PRO A 90 9.21 -11.11 20.47
C PRO A 90 9.57 -9.76 21.11
N VAL A 91 10.36 -8.95 20.40
CA VAL A 91 10.76 -7.62 20.82
C VAL A 91 10.27 -6.60 19.81
N LEU A 92 9.55 -5.60 20.27
CA LEU A 92 9.14 -4.44 19.49
C LEU A 92 9.82 -3.17 20.01
N TYR A 93 9.67 -2.08 19.27
CA TYR A 93 10.28 -0.81 19.60
C TYR A 93 9.26 0.32 19.63
N ARG A 94 9.42 1.25 20.56
CA ARG A 94 8.60 2.46 20.68
C ARG A 94 9.44 3.73 20.55
N ALA A 95 8.79 4.80 20.14
CA ALA A 95 9.38 6.13 20.09
C ALA A 95 9.48 6.73 21.49
N VAL A 96 10.63 7.30 21.82
CA VAL A 96 10.85 7.99 23.10
C VAL A 96 11.09 9.48 22.86
N GLY A 97 12.20 9.85 22.27
CA GLY A 97 12.63 11.22 22.02
C GLY A 97 14.03 11.47 22.58
N CYS A 98 14.80 12.24 21.85
CA CYS A 98 16.12 12.72 22.28
C CYS A 98 16.52 13.95 21.45
N SER A 99 17.64 14.58 21.80
CA SER A 99 18.16 15.74 21.07
C SER A 99 18.46 15.47 19.59
N SER A 100 18.84 14.24 19.23
CA SER A 100 19.12 13.85 17.83
C SER A 100 17.87 13.82 16.94
N CYS A 101 16.69 13.66 17.51
CA CYS A 101 15.42 13.63 16.79
C CYS A 101 14.49 14.80 17.16
N ASN A 102 14.99 15.85 17.82
CA ASN A 102 14.22 16.99 18.34
C ASN A 102 13.03 16.53 19.20
N GLU A 103 13.27 15.59 20.11
CA GLU A 103 12.33 15.02 21.08
C GLU A 103 11.09 14.32 20.43
N THR A 104 11.13 14.06 19.13
CA THR A 104 10.00 13.44 18.44
C THR A 104 9.97 11.92 18.53
N GLY A 105 11.11 11.28 18.79
CA GLY A 105 11.29 9.82 18.73
C GLY A 105 11.41 9.26 17.31
N TYR A 106 11.35 10.11 16.26
CA TYR A 106 11.40 9.70 14.86
C TYR A 106 12.46 10.48 14.08
N ARG A 107 13.10 9.80 13.11
CA ARG A 107 14.08 10.41 12.23
C ARG A 107 14.02 9.80 10.83
N GLY A 108 13.56 10.59 9.88
CA GLY A 108 13.34 10.15 8.50
C GLY A 108 11.98 9.48 8.29
N ARG A 109 11.74 9.09 7.05
CA ARG A 109 10.52 8.41 6.59
C ARG A 109 10.85 7.34 5.58
N THR A 110 10.00 6.33 5.49
CA THR A 110 10.06 5.31 4.44
C THR A 110 8.65 5.04 3.92
N GLY A 111 8.55 4.35 2.78
CA GLY A 111 7.27 3.89 2.26
C GLY A 111 6.93 2.51 2.76
N ILE A 112 5.65 2.25 2.97
CA ILE A 112 5.05 0.92 2.96
C ILE A 112 4.20 0.79 1.71
N TYR A 113 4.17 -0.40 1.14
CA TYR A 113 3.67 -0.63 -0.21
C TYR A 113 2.75 -1.84 -0.28
N GLU A 114 1.82 -1.76 -1.20
CA GLU A 114 1.03 -2.86 -1.72
C GLU A 114 1.15 -2.82 -3.25
N LEU A 115 1.56 -3.91 -3.86
CA LEU A 115 1.64 -4.03 -5.31
C LEU A 115 0.75 -5.19 -5.76
N ILE A 116 -0.16 -4.91 -6.69
CA ILE A 116 -1.07 -5.87 -7.29
C ILE A 116 -0.82 -5.86 -8.80
N GLU A 117 -0.37 -6.98 -9.34
CA GLU A 117 -0.33 -7.20 -10.78
C GLU A 117 -1.75 -7.47 -11.29
N ILE A 118 -2.11 -6.90 -12.43
CA ILE A 118 -3.39 -7.18 -13.08
C ILE A 118 -3.24 -8.46 -13.89
N ASP A 119 -3.41 -9.60 -13.19
CA ASP A 119 -3.41 -10.93 -13.78
C ASP A 119 -4.66 -11.16 -14.65
N GLU A 120 -4.74 -12.31 -15.31
CA GLU A 120 -5.85 -12.63 -16.22
C GLU A 120 -7.21 -12.58 -15.49
N THR A 121 -7.28 -13.11 -14.28
CA THR A 121 -8.53 -13.10 -13.50
C THR A 121 -8.99 -11.68 -13.15
N LEU A 122 -8.07 -10.84 -12.67
CA LEU A 122 -8.39 -9.44 -12.38
C LEU A 122 -8.74 -8.68 -13.66
N ARG A 123 -8.08 -8.98 -14.78
CA ARG A 123 -8.37 -8.41 -16.09
C ARG A 123 -9.80 -8.71 -16.54
N GLU A 124 -10.24 -9.96 -16.42
CA GLU A 124 -11.63 -10.36 -16.69
C GLU A 124 -12.61 -9.63 -15.77
N MET A 125 -12.32 -9.58 -14.48
CA MET A 125 -13.16 -8.86 -13.51
C MET A 125 -13.28 -7.37 -13.82
N ILE A 126 -12.20 -6.71 -14.25
CA ILE A 126 -12.22 -5.31 -14.68
C ILE A 126 -13.09 -5.15 -15.92
N HIS A 127 -12.92 -6.03 -16.90
CA HIS A 127 -13.69 -6.03 -18.17
C HIS A 127 -15.17 -6.14 -17.88
N ASP A 128 -15.58 -7.02 -16.97
CA ASP A 128 -16.97 -7.29 -16.61
C ASP A 128 -17.56 -6.25 -15.64
N GLY A 129 -16.79 -5.25 -15.24
CA GLY A 129 -17.23 -4.20 -14.33
C GLY A 129 -17.48 -4.69 -12.90
N ALA A 130 -16.70 -5.64 -12.42
CA ALA A 130 -16.81 -6.18 -11.06
C ALA A 130 -16.60 -5.09 -10.01
N SER A 131 -17.23 -5.26 -8.85
CA SER A 131 -17.09 -4.32 -7.73
C SER A 131 -15.65 -4.30 -7.16
N GLU A 132 -15.26 -3.14 -6.59
CA GLU A 132 -13.96 -3.02 -5.90
C GLU A 132 -13.76 -4.12 -4.84
N GLN A 133 -14.80 -4.41 -4.06
CA GLN A 133 -14.75 -5.46 -3.03
C GLN A 133 -14.46 -6.85 -3.61
N ALA A 134 -15.08 -7.19 -4.73
CA ALA A 134 -14.85 -8.48 -5.39
C ALA A 134 -13.42 -8.58 -5.94
N MET A 135 -12.95 -7.53 -6.60
CA MET A 135 -11.57 -7.45 -7.11
C MET A 135 -10.55 -7.50 -5.98
N LEU A 136 -10.79 -6.80 -4.87
CA LEU A 136 -9.92 -6.82 -3.70
C LEU A 136 -9.87 -8.21 -3.06
N ALA A 137 -11.01 -8.88 -2.90
CA ALA A 137 -11.07 -10.24 -2.37
C ALA A 137 -10.31 -11.24 -3.25
N GLN A 138 -10.36 -11.07 -4.57
CA GLN A 138 -9.56 -11.88 -5.50
C GLN A 138 -8.07 -11.57 -5.37
N ALA A 139 -7.69 -10.30 -5.34
CA ALA A 139 -6.30 -9.87 -5.21
C ALA A 139 -5.66 -10.41 -3.92
N ARG A 140 -6.40 -10.44 -2.80
CA ARG A 140 -5.92 -10.95 -1.50
C ARG A 140 -5.58 -12.44 -1.49
N LYS A 141 -5.96 -13.21 -2.49
CA LYS A 141 -5.53 -14.61 -2.61
C LYS A 141 -4.05 -14.73 -2.99
N ASN A 142 -3.52 -13.76 -3.74
CA ASN A 142 -2.16 -13.80 -4.28
C ASN A 142 -1.27 -12.66 -3.77
N TYR A 143 -1.85 -11.53 -3.34
CA TYR A 143 -1.12 -10.32 -2.96
C TYR A 143 -1.45 -9.90 -1.54
N GLN A 144 -0.41 -9.58 -0.78
CA GLN A 144 -0.55 -9.05 0.58
C GLN A 144 -0.93 -7.56 0.53
N GLY A 145 -1.72 -7.13 1.53
CA GLY A 145 -2.07 -5.73 1.70
C GLY A 145 -0.94 -4.88 2.25
N ILE A 146 -1.11 -3.57 2.17
CA ILE A 146 -0.14 -2.57 2.65
C ILE A 146 0.19 -2.75 4.14
N ASP A 147 -0.76 -3.25 4.93
CA ASP A 147 -0.62 -3.58 6.34
C ASP A 147 0.41 -4.69 6.60
N ALA A 148 0.56 -5.63 5.65
CA ALA A 148 1.56 -6.69 5.77
C ALA A 148 2.99 -6.14 5.65
N ASP A 149 3.24 -5.19 4.74
CA ASP A 149 4.54 -4.51 4.67
C ASP A 149 4.77 -3.63 5.92
N GLY A 150 3.72 -2.97 6.41
CA GLY A 150 3.76 -2.25 7.69
C GLY A 150 4.16 -3.16 8.86
N ARG A 151 3.52 -4.33 9.00
CA ARG A 151 3.89 -5.32 10.04
C ARG A 151 5.35 -5.75 9.94
N ARG A 152 5.82 -6.05 8.73
CA ARG A 152 7.22 -6.42 8.50
C ARG A 152 8.18 -5.33 8.99
N ARG A 153 7.86 -4.04 8.75
CA ARG A 153 8.66 -2.90 9.22
C ARG A 153 8.64 -2.74 10.74
N ILE A 154 7.49 -2.99 11.38
CA ILE A 154 7.37 -2.97 12.84
C ILE A 154 8.26 -4.07 13.44
N ILE A 155 8.16 -5.30 12.95
CA ILE A 155 8.94 -6.45 13.42
C ILE A 155 10.45 -6.21 13.21
N ALA A 156 10.84 -5.56 12.12
CA ALA A 156 12.22 -5.15 11.87
C ALA A 156 12.71 -4.02 12.80
N GLY A 157 11.84 -3.44 13.62
CA GLY A 157 12.17 -2.33 14.52
C GLY A 157 12.42 -1.00 13.80
N GLU A 158 11.99 -0.87 12.55
CA GLU A 158 12.15 0.36 11.76
C GLU A 158 11.12 1.43 12.15
N THR A 159 9.94 1.01 12.60
CA THR A 159 8.82 1.86 13.01
C THR A 159 8.06 1.23 14.18
N CYS A 160 7.04 1.90 14.69
CA CYS A 160 6.19 1.39 15.77
C CYS A 160 4.76 1.09 15.28
N ILE A 161 4.00 0.39 16.12
CA ILE A 161 2.61 -0.02 15.81
C ILE A 161 1.73 1.19 15.54
N GLU A 162 1.81 2.22 16.38
CA GLU A 162 0.96 3.41 16.30
C GLU A 162 1.14 4.17 14.97
N GLU A 163 2.31 4.10 14.38
CA GLU A 163 2.58 4.78 13.11
C GLU A 163 1.95 4.06 11.92
N VAL A 164 1.88 2.74 11.96
CA VAL A 164 1.32 1.92 10.88
C VAL A 164 -0.21 1.82 10.96
N LEU A 165 -0.78 1.77 12.17
CA LEU A 165 -2.23 1.65 12.40
C LEU A 165 -2.99 3.00 12.37
N ARG A 166 -2.33 4.09 12.09
CA ARG A 166 -2.92 5.42 11.93
C ARG A 166 -3.91 5.56 10.81
#